data_cddb694d565deb81e54b1b306525efd6
#
_entry.id   cddb694d565deb81e54b1b306525efd6
#
_cell.length_a   1.000
_cell.length_b   1.000
_cell.length_c   1.000
_cell.angle_alpha   90.00
_cell.angle_beta   90.00
_cell.angle_gamma   90.00
#
_symmetry.space_group_name_H-M   'P 1'
#
loop_
_entity.id
_entity.type
_entity.pdbx_description
1 polymer ?
#
loop_
_entity_poly.entity_id
_entity_poly.type
_entity_poly.pdbx_seq_one_letter_code
_entity_poly.pdbx_strand_id
1 'polypeptide(L)'
;MKVLKNYAYNLSYQLLVVILPIITTPYVTRVFSSTDLGTYGYFNSIVTYFILLATLGVANYGTKEISGHRKDIRKKFWVIYTLQFGATILSICLYILLCLSLSFMQNPVAYILGLSLVSKGMDISWLFQGLEDFRKITVRNITVKLVGVISIFLFVKSANDLYLYVFLLTIFELLGQFSMWWPAREFIGKPHFDWSYAKQHLKPVILLFLPQIAISLYVTLDRTMLGALASTKDVGIYD
;
A
#
# COMPACT_ATOMS: atom_id res chain seq x y z
N MET A 1 24.31 8.77 -17.39
CA MET A 1 24.58 8.68 -15.92
C MET A 1 23.30 8.68 -15.06
N LYS A 2 22.24 9.48 -15.33
CA LYS A 2 21.00 9.51 -14.52
C LYS A 2 20.25 8.17 -14.51
N VAL A 3 20.11 7.53 -15.66
CA VAL A 3 19.43 6.22 -15.82
C VAL A 3 20.12 5.14 -14.97
N LEU A 4 21.43 5.04 -15.02
CA LEU A 4 22.21 4.06 -14.26
C LEU A 4 22.07 4.28 -12.75
N LYS A 5 22.05 5.53 -12.28
CA LYS A 5 21.80 5.86 -10.87
C LYS A 5 20.40 5.45 -10.43
N ASN A 6 19.39 5.75 -11.24
CA ASN A 6 18.00 5.37 -10.95
C ASN A 6 17.84 3.84 -10.89
N TYR A 7 18.51 3.14 -11.82
CA TYR A 7 18.54 1.67 -11.81
C TYR A 7 19.19 1.12 -10.53
N ALA A 8 20.34 1.69 -10.13
CA ALA A 8 21.03 1.30 -8.90
C ALA A 8 20.14 1.50 -7.64
N TYR A 9 19.44 2.64 -7.54
CA TYR A 9 18.48 2.87 -6.45
C TYR A 9 17.36 1.84 -6.43
N ASN A 10 16.76 1.55 -7.58
CA ASN A 10 15.70 0.56 -7.66
C ASN A 10 16.19 -0.84 -7.30
N LEU A 11 17.37 -1.24 -7.80
CA LEU A 11 18.00 -2.51 -7.48
C LEU A 11 18.29 -2.64 -5.98
N SER A 12 18.85 -1.59 -5.36
CA SER A 12 19.12 -1.58 -3.91
C SER A 12 17.83 -1.79 -3.09
N TYR A 13 16.74 -1.17 -3.51
CA TYR A 13 15.45 -1.38 -2.87
C TYR A 13 14.91 -2.80 -3.08
N GLN A 14 15.01 -3.35 -4.29
CA GLN A 14 14.57 -4.72 -4.58
C GLN A 14 15.35 -5.75 -3.77
N LEU A 15 16.68 -5.60 -3.67
CA LEU A 15 17.51 -6.45 -2.81
C LEU A 15 17.07 -6.39 -1.35
N LEU A 16 16.79 -5.20 -0.82
CA LEU A 16 16.30 -5.03 0.54
C LEU A 16 14.94 -5.71 0.75
N VAL A 17 14.03 -5.61 -0.22
CA VAL A 17 12.70 -6.26 -0.16
C VAL A 17 12.82 -7.78 -0.07
N VAL A 18 13.85 -8.38 -0.68
CA VAL A 18 14.10 -9.83 -0.60
C VAL A 18 14.82 -10.20 0.69
N ILE A 19 15.82 -9.42 1.11
CA ILE A 19 16.65 -9.73 2.28
C ILE A 19 15.89 -9.56 3.59
N LEU A 20 15.07 -8.51 3.72
CA LEU A 20 14.39 -8.23 4.99
C LEU A 20 13.45 -9.36 5.43
N PRO A 21 12.60 -9.95 4.59
CA PRO A 21 11.79 -11.10 4.98
C PRO A 21 12.64 -12.31 5.43
N ILE A 22 13.79 -12.58 4.81
CA ILE A 22 14.69 -13.67 5.21
C ILE A 22 15.13 -13.50 6.67
N ILE A 23 15.29 -12.25 7.13
CA ILE A 23 15.68 -11.94 8.51
C ILE A 23 14.46 -11.89 9.43
N THR A 24 13.36 -11.30 8.99
CA THR A 24 12.19 -11.04 9.84
C THR A 24 11.28 -12.25 9.98
N THR A 25 11.07 -13.05 8.92
CA THR A 25 10.18 -14.21 8.96
C THR A 25 10.58 -15.23 10.04
N PRO A 26 11.86 -15.66 10.17
CA PRO A 26 12.26 -16.60 11.23
C PRO A 26 12.04 -16.05 12.64
N TYR A 27 12.13 -14.74 12.82
CA TYR A 27 11.81 -14.11 14.11
C TYR A 27 10.32 -14.14 14.39
N VAL A 28 9.53 -13.67 13.45
CA VAL A 28 8.08 -13.54 13.57
C VAL A 28 7.41 -14.91 13.78
N THR A 29 7.86 -15.95 13.06
CA THR A 29 7.38 -17.34 13.21
C THR A 29 7.78 -18.01 14.52
N ARG A 30 8.79 -17.49 15.22
CA ARG A 30 9.12 -17.94 16.59
C ARG A 30 8.29 -17.26 17.66
N VAL A 31 7.83 -16.03 17.41
CA VAL A 31 7.04 -15.25 18.37
C VAL A 31 5.55 -15.59 18.27
N PHE A 32 5.04 -15.73 17.05
CA PHE A 32 3.61 -15.93 16.78
C PHE A 32 3.30 -17.37 16.35
N SER A 33 2.12 -17.84 16.73
CA SER A 33 1.59 -19.11 16.24
C SER A 33 1.14 -19.02 14.78
N SER A 34 0.99 -20.17 14.12
CA SER A 34 0.39 -20.21 12.76
C SER A 34 -1.01 -19.60 12.73
N THR A 35 -1.78 -19.70 13.82
CA THR A 35 -3.11 -19.07 13.91
C THR A 35 -3.02 -17.56 13.94
N ASP A 36 -2.04 -16.98 14.65
CA ASP A 36 -1.85 -15.53 14.73
C ASP A 36 -1.43 -14.96 13.38
N LEU A 37 -0.43 -15.58 12.74
CA LEU A 37 0.04 -15.19 11.40
C LEU A 37 -1.04 -15.37 10.34
N GLY A 38 -1.77 -16.47 10.41
CA GLY A 38 -2.90 -16.71 9.52
C GLY A 38 -4.05 -15.74 9.72
N THR A 39 -4.31 -15.29 10.95
CA THR A 39 -5.28 -14.22 11.22
C THR A 39 -4.85 -12.93 10.52
N TYR A 40 -3.59 -12.55 10.66
CA TYR A 40 -3.03 -11.41 9.91
C TYR A 40 -3.14 -11.62 8.40
N GLY A 41 -2.69 -12.75 7.86
CA GLY A 41 -2.72 -13.08 6.42
C GLY A 41 -4.13 -13.04 5.84
N TYR A 42 -5.11 -13.62 6.53
CA TYR A 42 -6.51 -13.62 6.13
C TYR A 42 -7.10 -12.20 6.03
N PHE A 43 -7.01 -11.40 7.09
CA PHE A 43 -7.54 -10.04 7.07
C PHE A 43 -6.75 -9.13 6.12
N ASN A 44 -5.45 -9.33 5.99
CA ASN A 44 -4.64 -8.61 5.02
C ASN A 44 -5.04 -8.93 3.57
N SER A 45 -5.43 -10.17 3.27
CA SER A 45 -5.96 -10.54 1.94
C SER A 45 -7.26 -9.80 1.63
N ILE A 46 -8.18 -9.66 2.61
CA ILE A 46 -9.42 -8.92 2.45
C ILE A 46 -9.13 -7.42 2.23
N VAL A 47 -8.30 -6.81 3.07
CA VAL A 47 -7.93 -5.38 2.93
C VAL A 47 -7.29 -5.10 1.58
N THR A 48 -6.53 -6.06 1.02
CA THR A 48 -5.87 -5.91 -0.28
C THR A 48 -6.87 -5.65 -1.42
N TYR A 49 -8.06 -6.23 -1.39
CA TYR A 49 -9.10 -5.92 -2.39
C TYR A 49 -9.60 -4.48 -2.28
N PHE A 50 -9.73 -3.96 -1.07
CA PHE A 50 -10.10 -2.57 -0.84
C PHE A 50 -8.97 -1.60 -1.19
N ILE A 51 -7.71 -1.99 -0.94
CA ILE A 51 -6.53 -1.24 -1.41
C ILE A 51 -6.53 -1.14 -2.93
N LEU A 52 -6.82 -2.23 -3.62
CA LEU A 52 -6.92 -2.26 -5.07
C LEU A 52 -7.99 -1.26 -5.56
N LEU A 53 -9.16 -1.25 -4.92
CA LEU A 53 -10.22 -0.28 -5.22
C LEU A 53 -9.78 1.15 -4.92
N ALA A 54 -9.11 1.40 -3.79
CA ALA A 54 -8.62 2.72 -3.38
C ALA A 54 -7.60 3.32 -4.36
N THR A 55 -6.77 2.47 -4.98
CA THR A 55 -5.72 2.91 -5.90
C THR A 55 -6.17 3.06 -7.35
N LEU A 56 -7.24 2.38 -7.78
CA LEU A 56 -7.87 2.48 -9.13
C LEU A 56 -6.89 2.49 -10.31
N GLY A 57 -5.69 1.91 -10.20
CA GLY A 57 -4.70 1.97 -11.28
C GLY A 57 -4.04 3.35 -11.47
N VAL A 58 -4.30 4.29 -10.57
CA VAL A 58 -3.76 5.66 -10.62
C VAL A 58 -2.23 5.67 -10.65
N ALA A 59 -1.58 4.74 -9.99
CA ALA A 59 -0.12 4.68 -9.96
C ALA A 59 0.49 4.58 -11.37
N ASN A 60 0.00 3.66 -12.19
CA ASN A 60 0.47 3.47 -13.57
C ASN A 60 0.07 4.65 -14.46
N TYR A 61 -1.18 5.11 -14.32
CA TYR A 61 -1.69 6.22 -15.10
C TYR A 61 -0.96 7.53 -14.78
N GLY A 62 -0.83 7.86 -13.49
CA GLY A 62 -0.16 9.07 -13.03
C GLY A 62 1.31 9.11 -13.43
N THR A 63 2.03 7.99 -13.29
CA THR A 63 3.42 7.88 -13.78
C THR A 63 3.51 8.19 -15.27
N LYS A 64 2.64 7.61 -16.10
CA LYS A 64 2.60 7.85 -17.56
C LYS A 64 2.30 9.31 -17.89
N GLU A 65 1.29 9.91 -17.24
CA GLU A 65 0.88 11.30 -17.51
C GLU A 65 1.95 12.32 -17.12
N ILE A 66 2.64 12.11 -16.00
CA ILE A 66 3.71 13.01 -15.55
C ILE A 66 4.97 12.85 -16.41
N SER A 67 5.33 11.62 -16.81
CA SER A 67 6.51 11.37 -17.64
C SER A 67 6.36 11.89 -19.07
N GLY A 68 5.18 11.74 -19.66
CA GLY A 68 4.92 12.11 -21.05
C GLY A 68 4.86 13.62 -21.32
N HIS A 69 4.39 14.40 -20.36
CA HIS A 69 4.21 15.84 -20.53
C HIS A 69 4.52 16.59 -19.22
N ARG A 70 5.73 17.09 -19.11
CA ARG A 70 6.18 17.85 -17.92
C ARG A 70 5.56 19.27 -17.82
N LYS A 71 4.77 19.69 -18.81
CA LYS A 71 3.99 20.92 -18.73
C LYS A 71 2.77 20.68 -17.84
N ASP A 72 2.42 21.66 -17.02
CA ASP A 72 1.23 21.67 -16.15
C ASP A 72 1.16 20.52 -15.13
N ILE A 73 2.31 20.07 -14.58
CA ILE A 73 2.38 19.03 -13.55
C ILE A 73 1.41 19.31 -12.39
N ARG A 74 1.28 20.59 -11.98
CA ARG A 74 0.39 20.99 -10.88
C ARG A 74 -1.05 20.63 -11.15
N LYS A 75 -1.58 21.00 -12.32
CA LYS A 75 -2.97 20.70 -12.70
C LYS A 75 -3.20 19.20 -12.83
N LYS A 76 -2.31 18.49 -13.51
CA LYS A 76 -2.37 17.05 -13.70
C LYS A 76 -2.33 16.29 -12.37
N PHE A 77 -1.42 16.68 -11.47
CA PHE A 77 -1.30 16.07 -10.16
C PHE A 77 -2.64 16.12 -9.40
N TRP A 78 -3.21 17.31 -9.25
CA TRP A 78 -4.44 17.47 -8.47
C TRP A 78 -5.64 16.76 -9.09
N VAL A 79 -5.73 16.75 -10.40
CA VAL A 79 -6.78 16.01 -11.11
C VAL A 79 -6.69 14.51 -10.89
N ILE A 80 -5.49 13.94 -11.07
CA ILE A 80 -5.26 12.50 -10.88
C ILE A 80 -5.44 12.12 -9.40
N TYR A 81 -4.90 12.94 -8.50
CA TYR A 81 -5.03 12.72 -7.06
C TYR A 81 -6.50 12.82 -6.59
N THR A 82 -7.31 13.68 -7.19
CA THR A 82 -8.75 13.75 -6.88
C THR A 82 -9.46 12.41 -7.17
N LEU A 83 -9.12 11.74 -8.28
CA LEU A 83 -9.65 10.42 -8.59
C LEU A 83 -9.22 9.37 -7.56
N GLN A 84 -7.94 9.35 -7.20
CA GLN A 84 -7.41 8.47 -6.16
C GLN A 84 -8.07 8.73 -4.80
N PHE A 85 -8.19 9.98 -4.41
CA PHE A 85 -8.78 10.39 -3.15
C PHE A 85 -10.27 9.99 -3.06
N GLY A 86 -11.04 10.24 -4.13
CA GLY A 86 -12.44 9.81 -4.20
C GLY A 86 -12.60 8.29 -4.11
N ALA A 87 -11.77 7.54 -4.83
CA ALA A 87 -11.76 6.07 -4.75
C ALA A 87 -11.36 5.56 -3.35
N THR A 88 -10.39 6.23 -2.72
CA THR A 88 -9.96 5.91 -1.36
C THR A 88 -11.09 6.11 -0.35
N ILE A 89 -11.80 7.24 -0.41
CA ILE A 89 -12.95 7.50 0.47
C ILE A 89 -14.02 6.43 0.25
N LEU A 90 -14.38 6.13 -0.98
CA LEU A 90 -15.35 5.08 -1.30
C LEU A 90 -14.92 3.74 -0.74
N SER A 91 -13.64 3.37 -0.93
CA SER A 91 -13.08 2.12 -0.42
C SER A 91 -13.10 2.04 1.12
N ILE A 92 -12.74 3.13 1.81
CA ILE A 92 -12.81 3.22 3.27
C ILE A 92 -14.25 3.07 3.76
N CYS A 93 -15.22 3.77 3.14
CA CYS A 93 -16.63 3.66 3.50
C CYS A 93 -17.16 2.23 3.34
N LEU A 94 -16.83 1.57 2.23
CA LEU A 94 -17.22 0.18 1.98
C LEU A 94 -16.53 -0.78 2.97
N TYR A 95 -15.26 -0.55 3.29
CA TYR A 95 -14.54 -1.35 4.27
C TYR A 95 -15.12 -1.22 5.68
N ILE A 96 -15.42 -0.01 6.12
CA ILE A 96 -16.06 0.23 7.42
C ILE A 96 -17.44 -0.43 7.44
N LEU A 97 -18.23 -0.30 6.37
CA LEU A 97 -19.52 -0.95 6.28
C LEU A 97 -19.40 -2.47 6.41
N LEU A 98 -18.40 -3.07 5.75
CA LEU A 98 -18.12 -4.50 5.86
C LEU A 98 -17.75 -4.89 7.31
N CYS A 99 -16.88 -4.13 7.95
CA CYS A 99 -16.47 -4.37 9.35
C CYS A 99 -17.64 -4.27 10.33
N LEU A 100 -18.61 -3.39 10.07
CA LEU A 100 -19.79 -3.24 10.94
C LEU A 100 -20.87 -4.28 10.66
N SER A 101 -20.99 -4.75 9.41
CA SER A 101 -22.05 -5.66 8.99
C SER A 101 -21.74 -7.12 9.26
N LEU A 102 -20.47 -7.52 9.24
CA LEU A 102 -20.05 -8.92 9.33
C LEU A 102 -19.33 -9.18 10.65
N SER A 103 -19.88 -10.08 11.48
CA SER A 103 -19.34 -10.38 12.81
C SER A 103 -17.90 -10.89 12.79
N PHE A 104 -17.51 -11.66 11.76
CA PHE A 104 -16.13 -12.15 11.65
C PHE A 104 -15.11 -11.03 11.37
N MET A 105 -15.54 -9.91 10.79
CA MET A 105 -14.71 -8.72 10.56
C MET A 105 -14.55 -7.85 11.81
N GLN A 106 -15.30 -8.11 12.89
CA GLN A 106 -15.19 -7.42 14.17
C GLN A 106 -13.95 -7.91 14.95
N ASN A 107 -12.79 -7.84 14.29
CA ASN A 107 -11.50 -8.26 14.82
C ASN A 107 -10.55 -7.06 14.87
N PRO A 108 -9.83 -6.82 15.99
CA PRO A 108 -8.88 -5.72 16.09
C PRO A 108 -7.84 -5.68 14.96
N VAL A 109 -7.39 -6.84 14.47
CA VAL A 109 -6.47 -6.93 13.31
C VAL A 109 -7.08 -6.30 12.07
N ALA A 110 -8.37 -6.56 11.78
CA ALA A 110 -9.05 -5.97 10.63
C ALA A 110 -9.11 -4.44 10.76
N TYR A 111 -9.48 -3.91 11.93
CA TYR A 111 -9.53 -2.46 12.15
C TYR A 111 -8.17 -1.78 11.98
N ILE A 112 -7.11 -2.38 12.52
CA ILE A 112 -5.74 -1.84 12.39
C ILE A 112 -5.32 -1.84 10.92
N LEU A 113 -5.58 -2.93 10.19
CA LEU A 113 -5.28 -3.03 8.75
C LEU A 113 -6.05 -2.00 7.91
N GLY A 114 -7.19 -1.52 8.38
CA GLY A 114 -7.90 -0.40 7.74
C GLY A 114 -7.05 0.87 7.57
N LEU A 115 -6.02 1.09 8.42
CA LEU A 115 -5.05 2.18 8.26
C LEU A 115 -4.26 2.09 6.95
N SER A 116 -4.08 0.87 6.41
CA SER A 116 -3.41 0.68 5.11
C SER A 116 -4.18 1.32 3.96
N LEU A 117 -5.52 1.41 4.05
CA LEU A 117 -6.32 2.12 3.05
C LEU A 117 -5.99 3.62 3.04
N VAL A 118 -5.86 4.21 4.23
CA VAL A 118 -5.45 5.62 4.35
C VAL A 118 -4.04 5.80 3.81
N SER A 119 -3.13 4.89 4.14
CA SER A 119 -1.75 4.90 3.64
C SER A 119 -1.72 4.89 2.10
N LYS A 120 -2.46 3.97 1.48
CA LYS A 120 -2.53 3.89 0.00
C LYS A 120 -3.22 5.09 -0.64
N GLY A 121 -4.22 5.66 0.01
CA GLY A 121 -4.84 6.91 -0.43
C GLY A 121 -3.87 8.10 -0.44
N MET A 122 -2.89 8.08 0.45
CA MET A 122 -1.85 9.11 0.53
C MET A 122 -0.63 8.82 -0.36
N ASP A 123 -0.58 7.68 -1.05
CA ASP A 123 0.56 7.31 -1.90
C ASP A 123 0.61 8.16 -3.17
N ILE A 124 1.60 9.04 -3.22
CA ILE A 124 1.92 9.89 -4.36
C ILE A 124 3.25 9.49 -5.02
N SER A 125 3.72 8.27 -4.81
CA SER A 125 4.99 7.77 -5.37
C SER A 125 5.01 7.84 -6.89
N TRP A 126 3.84 7.72 -7.55
CA TRP A 126 3.69 7.86 -8.99
C TRP A 126 4.13 9.23 -9.54
N LEU A 127 4.01 10.31 -8.75
CA LEU A 127 4.53 11.62 -9.11
C LEU A 127 6.05 11.55 -9.29
N PHE A 128 6.76 11.02 -8.31
CA PHE A 128 8.22 10.93 -8.33
C PHE A 128 8.73 9.91 -9.35
N GLN A 129 7.97 8.83 -9.61
CA GLN A 129 8.25 7.90 -10.70
C GLN A 129 8.16 8.60 -12.05
N GLY A 130 7.10 9.37 -12.29
CA GLY A 130 6.92 10.16 -13.52
C GLY A 130 7.96 11.27 -13.68
N LEU A 131 8.47 11.83 -12.59
CA LEU A 131 9.58 12.79 -12.56
C LEU A 131 10.95 12.12 -12.72
N GLU A 132 11.01 10.77 -12.72
CA GLU A 132 12.26 9.99 -12.71
C GLU A 132 13.15 10.27 -11.48
N ASP A 133 12.56 10.68 -10.36
CA ASP A 133 13.25 10.90 -9.09
C ASP A 133 13.12 9.68 -8.16
N PHE A 134 13.69 8.56 -8.61
CA PHE A 134 13.65 7.30 -7.86
C PHE A 134 14.40 7.36 -6.53
N ARG A 135 15.36 8.27 -6.39
CA ARG A 135 16.13 8.44 -5.15
C ARG A 135 15.21 8.73 -3.96
N LYS A 136 14.25 9.65 -4.10
CA LYS A 136 13.33 10.03 -3.02
C LYS A 136 12.48 8.84 -2.59
N ILE A 137 11.94 8.09 -3.55
CA ILE A 137 11.13 6.90 -3.28
C ILE A 137 11.97 5.81 -2.58
N THR A 138 13.17 5.54 -3.11
CA THR A 138 14.05 4.49 -2.60
C THR A 138 14.51 4.79 -1.17
N VAL A 139 15.00 6.01 -0.93
CA VAL A 139 15.45 6.41 0.42
C VAL A 139 14.30 6.28 1.43
N ARG A 140 13.11 6.82 1.09
CA ARG A 140 11.92 6.67 1.94
C ARG A 140 11.60 5.21 2.21
N ASN A 141 11.51 4.37 1.16
CA ASN A 141 11.14 2.97 1.31
C ASN A 141 12.14 2.19 2.17
N ILE A 142 13.45 2.41 1.96
CA ILE A 142 14.50 1.80 2.76
C ILE A 142 14.38 2.25 4.22
N THR A 143 14.25 3.55 4.48
CA THR A 143 14.13 4.08 5.84
C THR A 143 12.93 3.50 6.56
N VAL A 144 11.75 3.55 5.95
CA VAL A 144 10.51 3.03 6.54
C VAL A 144 10.64 1.53 6.85
N LYS A 145 11.16 0.73 5.92
CA LYS A 145 11.34 -0.70 6.14
C LYS A 145 12.35 -1.01 7.24
N LEU A 146 13.49 -0.33 7.27
CA LEU A 146 14.50 -0.54 8.31
C LEU A 146 13.99 -0.15 9.69
N VAL A 147 13.37 1.03 9.81
CA VAL A 147 12.78 1.48 11.08
C VAL A 147 11.66 0.53 11.52
N GLY A 148 10.80 0.09 10.59
CA GLY A 148 9.75 -0.89 10.87
C GLY A 148 10.31 -2.21 11.40
N VAL A 149 11.32 -2.77 10.74
CA VAL A 149 11.98 -4.03 11.18
C VAL A 149 12.65 -3.85 12.55
N ILE A 150 13.40 -2.77 12.75
CA ILE A 150 14.02 -2.48 14.04
C ILE A 150 12.95 -2.39 15.14
N SER A 151 11.84 -1.71 14.87
CA SER A 151 10.73 -1.59 15.81
C SER A 151 10.08 -2.92 16.14
N ILE A 152 9.92 -3.81 15.15
CA ILE A 152 9.43 -5.18 15.39
C ILE A 152 10.37 -5.92 16.36
N PHE A 153 11.68 -5.89 16.11
CA PHE A 153 12.66 -6.55 17.00
C PHE A 153 12.72 -5.95 18.40
N LEU A 154 12.44 -4.66 18.55
CA LEU A 154 12.48 -3.99 19.86
C LEU A 154 11.20 -4.22 20.68
N PHE A 155 10.05 -4.13 20.06
CA PHE A 155 8.77 -4.04 20.76
C PHE A 155 7.93 -5.32 20.71
N VAL A 156 8.06 -6.16 19.69
CA VAL A 156 7.30 -7.40 19.54
C VAL A 156 8.09 -8.55 20.15
N LYS A 157 7.67 -9.04 21.33
CA LYS A 157 8.41 -10.05 22.10
C LYS A 157 7.60 -11.30 22.44
N SER A 158 6.29 -11.22 22.36
CA SER A 158 5.38 -12.29 22.79
C SER A 158 4.21 -12.47 21.82
N ALA A 159 3.53 -13.60 21.90
CA ALA A 159 2.32 -13.87 21.10
C ALA A 159 1.21 -12.85 21.33
N ASN A 160 1.17 -12.20 22.51
CA ASN A 160 0.18 -11.16 22.81
C ASN A 160 0.40 -9.86 22.03
N ASP A 161 1.56 -9.70 21.42
CA ASP A 161 1.95 -8.47 20.70
C ASP A 161 1.48 -8.47 19.23
N LEU A 162 0.58 -9.38 18.81
CA LEU A 162 0.08 -9.47 17.45
C LEU A 162 -0.50 -8.12 16.97
N TYR A 163 -1.33 -7.49 17.79
CA TYR A 163 -1.92 -6.19 17.43
C TYR A 163 -0.88 -5.08 17.30
N LEU A 164 0.13 -5.09 18.16
CA LEU A 164 1.26 -4.18 18.07
C LEU A 164 2.08 -4.42 16.79
N TYR A 165 2.33 -5.68 16.45
CA TYR A 165 3.00 -6.05 15.21
C TYR A 165 2.28 -5.50 13.97
N VAL A 166 0.97 -5.75 13.87
CA VAL A 166 0.15 -5.26 12.74
C VAL A 166 0.09 -3.74 12.72
N PHE A 167 -0.01 -3.10 13.88
CA PHE A 167 0.00 -1.64 14.00
C PHE A 167 1.33 -1.05 13.53
N LEU A 168 2.46 -1.61 13.94
CA LEU A 168 3.78 -1.14 13.50
C LEU A 168 3.94 -1.24 11.98
N LEU A 169 3.50 -2.34 11.37
CA LEU A 169 3.53 -2.49 9.91
C LEU A 169 2.75 -1.39 9.20
N THR A 170 1.52 -1.13 9.65
CA THR A 170 0.61 -0.18 9.01
C THR A 170 0.99 1.27 9.27
N ILE A 171 1.41 1.61 10.51
CA ILE A 171 1.77 2.99 10.87
C ILE A 171 3.05 3.47 10.17
N PHE A 172 4.08 2.61 10.08
CA PHE A 172 5.29 2.98 9.36
C PHE A 172 5.04 3.15 7.86
N GLU A 173 4.16 2.33 7.27
CA GLU A 173 3.74 2.54 5.89
C GLU A 173 3.06 3.91 5.73
N LEU A 174 2.11 4.24 6.60
CA LEU A 174 1.40 5.52 6.59
C LEU A 174 2.35 6.72 6.74
N LEU A 175 3.25 6.68 7.73
CA LEU A 175 4.26 7.72 7.95
C LEU A 175 5.18 7.87 6.74
N GLY A 176 5.54 6.75 6.11
CA GLY A 176 6.32 6.76 4.89
C GLY A 176 5.61 7.46 3.74
N GLN A 177 4.31 7.20 3.52
CA GLN A 177 3.53 7.90 2.49
C GLN A 177 3.40 9.38 2.82
N PHE A 178 3.11 9.70 4.08
CA PHE A 178 2.99 11.09 4.52
C PHE A 178 4.28 11.89 4.29
N SER A 179 5.44 11.28 4.52
CA SER A 179 6.74 11.94 4.33
C SER A 179 6.99 12.40 2.89
N MET A 180 6.37 11.73 1.88
CA MET A 180 6.53 12.09 0.47
C MET A 180 5.82 13.40 0.09
N TRP A 181 4.85 13.82 0.88
CA TRP A 181 4.14 15.08 0.64
C TRP A 181 5.02 16.30 0.86
N TRP A 182 6.02 16.20 1.74
CA TRP A 182 6.94 17.33 1.98
C TRP A 182 7.73 17.71 0.72
N PRO A 183 8.50 16.79 0.08
CA PRO A 183 9.22 17.11 -1.15
C PRO A 183 8.29 17.30 -2.36
N ALA A 184 7.06 16.83 -2.32
CA ALA A 184 6.09 17.04 -3.41
C ALA A 184 5.63 18.49 -3.52
N ARG A 185 5.64 19.27 -2.43
CA ARG A 185 5.18 20.67 -2.40
C ARG A 185 5.82 21.56 -3.46
N GLU A 186 7.06 21.27 -3.82
CA GLU A 186 7.80 22.00 -4.87
C GLU A 186 7.13 21.86 -6.24
N PHE A 187 6.47 20.71 -6.49
CA PHE A 187 5.90 20.36 -7.78
C PHE A 187 4.39 20.61 -7.86
N ILE A 188 3.65 20.37 -6.78
CA ILE A 188 2.18 20.30 -6.79
C ILE A 188 1.48 21.65 -6.54
N GLY A 189 2.17 22.62 -5.89
CA GLY A 189 1.59 23.92 -5.61
C GLY A 189 0.30 23.86 -4.77
N LYS A 190 -0.60 24.85 -4.93
CA LYS A 190 -1.89 24.87 -4.24
C LYS A 190 -2.88 23.87 -4.85
N PRO A 191 -3.76 23.25 -4.05
CA PRO A 191 -4.83 22.39 -4.54
C PRO A 191 -5.68 23.09 -5.60
N HIS A 192 -5.93 22.38 -6.69
CA HIS A 192 -6.80 22.84 -7.77
C HIS A 192 -7.71 21.69 -8.20
N PHE A 193 -9.00 21.82 -7.91
CA PHE A 193 -10.00 20.80 -8.23
C PHE A 193 -10.74 21.18 -9.50
N ASP A 194 -10.58 20.37 -10.55
CA ASP A 194 -11.29 20.52 -11.81
C ASP A 194 -11.99 19.18 -12.13
N TRP A 195 -13.24 19.06 -11.69
CA TRP A 195 -14.01 17.84 -11.87
C TRP A 195 -14.31 17.53 -13.34
N SER A 196 -14.52 18.55 -14.15
CA SER A 196 -14.77 18.36 -15.59
C SER A 196 -13.56 17.74 -16.28
N TYR A 197 -12.36 18.20 -15.90
CA TYR A 197 -11.12 17.65 -16.41
C TYR A 197 -10.83 16.27 -15.82
N ALA A 198 -11.15 16.03 -14.54
CA ALA A 198 -10.97 14.72 -13.90
C ALA A 198 -11.79 13.60 -14.57
N LYS A 199 -13.03 13.89 -15.00
CA LYS A 199 -13.87 12.91 -15.72
C LYS A 199 -13.21 12.36 -16.99
N GLN A 200 -12.44 13.18 -17.71
CA GLN A 200 -11.77 12.77 -18.94
C GLN A 200 -10.67 11.74 -18.68
N HIS A 201 -10.07 11.78 -17.47
CA HIS A 201 -9.02 10.84 -17.05
C HIS A 201 -9.59 9.54 -16.45
N LEU A 202 -10.88 9.48 -16.13
CA LEU A 202 -11.49 8.31 -15.47
C LEU A 202 -11.43 7.05 -16.35
N LYS A 203 -11.77 7.16 -17.63
CA LYS A 203 -11.74 6.02 -18.56
C LYS A 203 -10.36 5.42 -18.72
N PRO A 204 -9.27 6.18 -18.98
CA PRO A 204 -7.91 5.65 -19.01
C PRO A 204 -7.46 5.01 -17.70
N VAL A 205 -7.82 5.59 -16.56
CA VAL A 205 -7.51 5.05 -15.22
C VAL A 205 -8.15 3.68 -15.05
N ILE A 206 -9.45 3.53 -15.36
CA ILE A 206 -10.17 2.26 -15.26
C ILE A 206 -9.58 1.21 -16.20
N LEU A 207 -9.18 1.56 -17.43
CA LEU A 207 -8.56 0.63 -18.36
C LEU A 207 -7.23 0.07 -17.82
N LEU A 208 -6.44 0.88 -17.12
CA LEU A 208 -5.19 0.43 -16.49
C LEU A 208 -5.43 -0.28 -15.16
N PHE A 209 -6.62 -0.20 -14.59
CA PHE A 209 -7.04 -0.92 -13.41
C PHE A 209 -7.35 -2.40 -13.67
N LEU A 210 -7.95 -2.73 -14.82
CA LEU A 210 -8.38 -4.09 -15.15
C LEU A 210 -7.26 -5.16 -15.02
N PRO A 211 -6.05 -4.95 -15.56
CA PRO A 211 -4.96 -5.91 -15.36
C PRO A 211 -4.56 -6.07 -13.89
N GLN A 212 -4.64 -4.99 -13.09
CA GLN A 212 -4.31 -5.05 -11.67
C GLN A 212 -5.31 -5.88 -10.87
N ILE A 213 -6.59 -5.85 -11.25
CA ILE A 213 -7.61 -6.73 -10.66
C ILE A 213 -7.21 -8.20 -10.87
N ALA A 214 -6.88 -8.59 -12.08
CA ALA A 214 -6.51 -9.97 -12.40
C ALA A 214 -5.28 -10.45 -11.62
N ILE A 215 -4.24 -9.61 -11.54
CA ILE A 215 -3.03 -9.90 -10.78
C ILE A 215 -3.33 -10.00 -9.28
N SER A 216 -4.09 -9.06 -8.73
CA SER A 216 -4.43 -9.04 -7.31
C SER A 216 -5.27 -10.25 -6.91
N LEU A 217 -6.26 -10.61 -7.73
CA LEU A 217 -7.06 -11.83 -7.50
C LEU A 217 -6.17 -13.07 -7.52
N TYR A 218 -5.30 -13.20 -8.53
CA TYR A 218 -4.39 -14.34 -8.63
C TYR A 218 -3.48 -14.51 -7.41
N VAL A 219 -2.98 -13.41 -6.84
CA VAL A 219 -2.02 -13.44 -5.71
C VAL A 219 -2.70 -13.58 -4.34
N THR A 220 -3.98 -13.20 -4.24
CA THR A 220 -4.60 -13.01 -2.92
C THR A 220 -5.78 -13.96 -2.66
N LEU A 221 -6.38 -14.52 -3.72
CA LEU A 221 -7.63 -15.29 -3.63
C LEU A 221 -7.47 -16.56 -2.79
N ASP A 222 -6.35 -17.26 -2.92
CA ASP A 222 -6.06 -18.48 -2.19
C ASP A 222 -6.08 -18.28 -0.67
N ARG A 223 -5.47 -17.21 -0.15
CA ARG A 223 -5.52 -16.87 1.28
C ARG A 223 -6.92 -16.55 1.75
N THR A 224 -7.66 -15.80 0.95
CA THR A 224 -9.05 -15.44 1.28
C THR A 224 -9.93 -16.69 1.30
N MET A 225 -9.77 -17.60 0.33
CA MET A 225 -10.51 -18.86 0.27
C MET A 225 -10.15 -19.80 1.42
N LEU A 226 -8.86 -19.98 1.71
CA LEU A 226 -8.41 -20.79 2.83
C LEU A 226 -8.96 -20.28 4.16
N GLY A 227 -8.91 -18.97 4.40
CA GLY A 227 -9.44 -18.38 5.63
C GLY A 227 -10.94 -18.47 5.76
N ALA A 228 -11.69 -18.43 4.64
CA ALA A 228 -13.14 -18.53 4.64
C ALA A 228 -13.67 -19.97 4.67
N LEU A 229 -13.00 -20.93 4.00
CA LEU A 229 -13.47 -22.30 3.81
C LEU A 229 -12.83 -23.32 4.75
N ALA A 230 -11.64 -23.03 5.27
CA ALA A 230 -10.93 -23.90 6.19
C ALA A 230 -10.72 -23.18 7.54
N SER A 231 -9.54 -22.64 7.80
CA SER A 231 -9.27 -21.90 9.04
C SER A 231 -8.15 -20.87 8.86
N THR A 232 -8.06 -19.89 9.80
CA THR A 232 -6.93 -18.97 9.86
C THR A 232 -5.61 -19.70 10.12
N LYS A 233 -5.63 -20.83 10.83
CA LYS A 233 -4.44 -21.67 11.02
C LYS A 233 -3.89 -22.20 9.69
N ASP A 234 -4.77 -22.63 8.80
CA ASP A 234 -4.37 -23.15 7.49
C ASP A 234 -3.77 -22.04 6.61
N VAL A 235 -4.29 -20.83 6.70
CA VAL A 235 -3.66 -19.63 6.07
C VAL A 235 -2.25 -19.41 6.59
N GLY A 236 -2.04 -19.51 7.90
CA GLY A 236 -0.72 -19.30 8.52
C GLY A 236 0.28 -20.43 8.25
N ILE A 237 -0.17 -21.62 7.87
CA ILE A 237 0.68 -22.71 7.41
C ILE A 237 1.05 -22.53 5.93
N TYR A 238 0.12 -21.97 5.16
CA TYR A 238 0.28 -21.72 3.72
C TYR A 238 1.24 -20.55 3.44
N ASP A 239 1.24 -19.50 4.26
CA ASP A 239 2.07 -18.29 4.12
C ASP A 239 3.54 -18.52 4.53
#